data_9e84528a560248b1d2e41deaa4638c9e
#
_entry.id   9e84528a560248b1d2e41deaa4638c9e
#
_cell.length_a   1.000
_cell.length_b   1.000
_cell.length_c   1.000
_cell.angle_alpha   90.00
_cell.angle_beta   90.00
_cell.angle_gamma   90.00
#
_symmetry.space_group_name_H-M   'P 1'
#
loop_
_entity.id
_entity.type
_entity.pdbx_description
1 polymer ?
#
loop_
_entity_poly.entity_id
_entity_poly.type
_entity_poly.pdbx_seq_one_letter_code
_entity_poly.pdbx_strand_id
1 'polypeptide(L)'
;MKGILIEMNNNFVNAVNKEIEDEQKFTLTENYGKQFATTNSSLLDLFATIGATREKSEDDIISAFSKAFDEDPLLATRMAFYARDIRDGGLGERRVFRIILKWLAQNHPDIVEKNLWAIPEFGRWDDMFVLRGTPLENSMLDFIAKQLSQDIINESKGGDNISLLGKWMPSVNTSSKETVELAKWLIKKFHMKEKNYRKMLARLRAKIDILEAKMSAKKWQEISYENVPALAMNRHIKAFIRNDSERFQEYIDNVKNGSASIKASTLYPYDILRQGNWVIGRGMTGWNQALEEQWKALPNYVEGENNILVMADTSGSMVGLPMQISVGLAVYFAERNHGAFKDLYMTFSERPTFVKIKGDTLKEHLSNVPNIVANTDIAKAFDKILEVAVTNNLKQEDLPTHLVIITDMEFDQCGDNDRFYKYASKKFANAGYQLPLVVFWNVSQRTWGFQTRANKEGV
;
A
#
# COMPACT_ATOMS: atom_id res chain seq x y z
N MET A 1 -25.93 14.36 -55.08
CA MET A 1 -24.48 14.52 -55.24
C MET A 1 -23.82 14.05 -53.94
N LYS A 2 -23.29 12.82 -53.90
CA LYS A 2 -22.48 12.32 -52.79
C LYS A 2 -21.07 12.88 -53.01
N GLY A 3 -20.65 13.79 -52.12
CA GLY A 3 -19.29 14.27 -52.10
C GLY A 3 -18.33 13.15 -51.67
N ILE A 4 -17.46 12.71 -52.55
CA ILE A 4 -16.34 11.85 -52.25
C ILE A 4 -15.33 12.72 -51.52
N LEU A 5 -15.20 12.54 -50.18
CA LEU A 5 -14.07 13.03 -49.41
C LEU A 5 -12.84 12.25 -49.88
N ILE A 6 -12.05 12.87 -50.78
CA ILE A 6 -10.71 12.38 -51.10
C ILE A 6 -9.86 12.70 -49.85
N GLU A 7 -9.57 11.70 -49.03
CA GLU A 7 -8.50 11.80 -48.05
C GLU A 7 -7.19 12.04 -48.82
N MET A 8 -6.77 13.29 -48.82
CA MET A 8 -5.45 13.65 -49.33
C MET A 8 -4.40 13.07 -48.37
N ASN A 9 -3.88 11.91 -48.75
CA ASN A 9 -2.82 11.22 -48.02
C ASN A 9 -1.52 12.04 -48.21
N ASN A 10 -1.28 13.01 -47.32
CA ASN A 10 -0.11 13.85 -47.37
C ASN A 10 0.98 13.23 -46.47
N ASN A 11 2.01 12.69 -47.08
CA ASN A 11 3.12 12.03 -46.40
C ASN A 11 3.80 12.91 -45.32
N PHE A 12 3.84 14.21 -45.54
CA PHE A 12 4.37 15.15 -44.52
C PHE A 12 3.43 15.22 -43.32
N VAL A 13 2.11 15.36 -43.53
CA VAL A 13 1.12 15.38 -42.45
C VAL A 13 1.13 14.05 -41.69
N ASN A 14 1.26 12.93 -42.38
CA ASN A 14 1.39 11.62 -41.76
C ASN A 14 2.68 11.49 -40.95
N ALA A 15 3.79 12.04 -41.41
CA ALA A 15 5.05 12.08 -40.68
C ALA A 15 4.95 12.97 -39.44
N VAL A 16 4.34 14.15 -39.56
CA VAL A 16 4.09 15.06 -38.41
C VAL A 16 3.15 14.41 -37.40
N ASN A 17 2.06 13.79 -37.84
CA ASN A 17 1.16 13.08 -36.92
C ASN A 17 1.87 11.95 -36.18
N LYS A 18 2.75 11.22 -36.90
CA LYS A 18 3.59 10.18 -36.29
C LYS A 18 4.58 10.75 -35.23
N GLU A 19 5.20 11.89 -35.54
CA GLU A 19 6.06 12.57 -34.53
C GLU A 19 5.27 13.02 -33.31
N ILE A 20 4.09 13.62 -33.52
CA ILE A 20 3.19 14.03 -32.42
C ILE A 20 2.77 12.81 -31.58
N GLU A 21 2.39 11.69 -32.23
CA GLU A 21 2.07 10.43 -31.55
C GLU A 21 3.27 9.86 -30.80
N ASP A 22 4.48 9.95 -31.36
CA ASP A 22 5.70 9.47 -30.74
C ASP A 22 6.10 10.35 -29.54
N GLU A 23 5.90 11.67 -29.60
CA GLU A 23 6.07 12.57 -28.46
C GLU A 23 5.08 12.29 -27.32
N GLN A 24 3.81 12.03 -27.65
CA GLN A 24 2.76 11.69 -26.67
C GLN A 24 2.98 10.33 -25.97
N LYS A 25 3.81 9.45 -26.51
CA LYS A 25 4.16 8.16 -25.89
C LYS A 25 5.06 8.30 -24.67
N PHE A 26 5.69 9.45 -24.48
CA PHE A 26 6.67 9.67 -23.45
C PHE A 26 6.29 10.85 -22.55
N THR A 27 6.75 10.78 -21.32
CA THR A 27 6.74 11.87 -20.35
C THR A 27 8.11 11.95 -19.69
N LEU A 28 8.32 12.96 -18.86
CA LEU A 28 9.56 13.14 -18.10
C LEU A 28 9.28 13.00 -16.60
N THR A 29 10.24 12.48 -15.86
CA THR A 29 10.29 12.55 -14.40
C THR A 29 10.54 14.01 -13.95
N GLU A 30 10.41 14.30 -12.66
CA GLU A 30 10.83 15.60 -12.10
C GLU A 30 12.33 15.89 -12.38
N ASN A 31 13.14 14.84 -12.49
CA ASN A 31 14.58 14.91 -12.77
C ASN A 31 14.93 14.77 -14.27
N TYR A 32 13.95 15.03 -15.14
CA TYR A 32 14.11 14.98 -16.61
C TYR A 32 14.44 13.60 -17.19
N GLY A 33 14.29 12.53 -16.44
CA GLY A 33 14.40 11.16 -16.93
C GLY A 33 13.26 10.83 -17.89
N LYS A 34 13.54 10.20 -19.04
CA LYS A 34 12.55 9.82 -20.05
C LYS A 34 11.82 8.54 -19.64
N GLN A 35 10.48 8.58 -19.63
CA GLN A 35 9.64 7.44 -19.28
C GLN A 35 8.42 7.34 -20.20
N PHE A 36 7.74 6.21 -20.25
CA PHE A 36 6.49 6.09 -20.99
C PHE A 36 5.34 6.79 -20.27
N ALA A 37 4.46 7.42 -21.00
CA ALA A 37 3.23 8.00 -20.45
C ALA A 37 2.20 6.93 -20.04
N THR A 38 2.26 5.74 -20.62
CA THR A 38 1.40 4.58 -20.31
C THR A 38 2.13 3.29 -20.65
N THR A 39 1.76 2.20 -19.98
CA THR A 39 2.22 0.84 -20.30
C THR A 39 1.54 0.27 -21.54
N ASN A 40 0.56 0.95 -22.14
CA ASN A 40 -0.41 0.51 -23.15
C ASN A 40 -1.48 -0.47 -22.60
N SER A 41 -1.64 -0.55 -21.28
CA SER A 41 -2.76 -1.20 -20.61
C SER A 41 -3.19 -0.30 -19.45
N SER A 42 -4.41 0.18 -19.49
CA SER A 42 -4.96 1.03 -18.41
C SER A 42 -5.12 0.25 -17.11
N LEU A 43 -5.34 -1.06 -17.19
CA LEU A 43 -5.36 -1.96 -16.03
C LEU A 43 -4.00 -2.01 -15.34
N LEU A 44 -2.92 -2.20 -16.13
CA LEU A 44 -1.57 -2.25 -15.57
C LEU A 44 -1.14 -0.89 -15.05
N ASP A 45 -1.52 0.19 -15.75
CA ASP A 45 -1.28 1.57 -15.29
C ASP A 45 -1.95 1.82 -13.93
N LEU A 46 -3.23 1.41 -13.78
CA LEU A 46 -3.96 1.50 -12.52
C LEU A 46 -3.31 0.64 -11.44
N PHE A 47 -2.97 -0.60 -11.72
CA PHE A 47 -2.35 -1.51 -10.76
C PHE A 47 -1.04 -0.96 -10.21
N ALA A 48 -0.16 -0.49 -11.09
CA ALA A 48 1.15 0.05 -10.72
C ALA A 48 1.07 1.37 -9.93
N THR A 49 -0.03 2.13 -10.07
CA THR A 49 -0.14 3.48 -9.49
C THR A 49 -1.16 3.61 -8.38
N ILE A 50 -2.12 2.69 -8.24
CA ILE A 50 -3.26 2.85 -7.32
C ILE A 50 -2.84 3.10 -5.86
N GLY A 51 -1.78 2.44 -5.38
CA GLY A 51 -1.22 2.66 -4.05
C GLY A 51 -0.51 4.00 -3.88
N ALA A 52 -0.01 4.59 -4.98
CA ALA A 52 0.69 5.88 -4.99
C ALA A 52 -0.26 7.08 -5.21
N THR A 53 -1.56 6.83 -5.51
CA THR A 53 -2.54 7.88 -5.83
C THR A 53 -3.28 8.43 -4.62
N ARG A 54 -2.92 8.05 -3.40
CA ARG A 54 -3.66 8.44 -2.18
C ARG A 54 -3.83 9.95 -1.99
N GLU A 55 -2.93 10.78 -2.52
CA GLU A 55 -2.96 12.24 -2.43
C GLU A 55 -3.37 12.94 -3.73
N LYS A 56 -3.62 12.18 -4.81
CA LYS A 56 -4.07 12.72 -6.09
C LYS A 56 -5.51 13.27 -6.00
N SER A 57 -5.89 14.11 -6.96
CA SER A 57 -7.26 14.63 -7.02
C SER A 57 -8.29 13.54 -7.23
N GLU A 58 -9.57 13.81 -6.92
CA GLU A 58 -10.65 12.85 -7.20
C GLU A 58 -10.78 12.59 -8.70
N ASP A 59 -10.62 13.63 -9.52
CA ASP A 59 -10.71 13.54 -10.99
C ASP A 59 -9.60 12.66 -11.56
N ASP A 60 -8.36 12.75 -11.05
CA ASP A 60 -7.26 11.90 -11.48
C ASP A 60 -7.53 10.43 -11.15
N ILE A 61 -8.01 10.15 -9.93
CA ILE A 61 -8.34 8.80 -9.49
C ILE A 61 -9.48 8.22 -10.35
N ILE A 62 -10.54 9.01 -10.60
CA ILE A 62 -11.68 8.60 -11.42
C ILE A 62 -11.22 8.38 -12.87
N SER A 63 -10.39 9.28 -13.43
CA SER A 63 -9.88 9.15 -14.79
C SER A 63 -9.04 7.89 -14.97
N ALA A 64 -8.15 7.58 -14.04
CA ALA A 64 -7.34 6.37 -14.08
C ALA A 64 -8.22 5.11 -13.95
N PHE A 65 -9.17 5.12 -13.02
CA PHE A 65 -10.07 3.98 -12.80
C PHE A 65 -11.02 3.76 -13.96
N SER A 66 -11.65 4.81 -14.52
CA SER A 66 -12.59 4.66 -15.63
C SER A 66 -11.93 4.07 -16.88
N LYS A 67 -10.71 4.49 -17.22
CA LYS A 67 -9.95 3.90 -18.33
C LYS A 67 -9.68 2.40 -18.13
N ALA A 68 -9.30 2.02 -16.90
CA ALA A 68 -9.10 0.60 -16.56
C ALA A 68 -10.42 -0.17 -16.59
N PHE A 69 -11.51 0.46 -16.16
CA PHE A 69 -12.86 -0.12 -16.19
C PHE A 69 -13.36 -0.33 -17.61
N ASP A 70 -13.08 0.60 -18.53
CA ASP A 70 -13.42 0.46 -19.96
C ASP A 70 -12.64 -0.69 -20.62
N GLU A 71 -11.41 -0.97 -20.17
CA GLU A 71 -10.59 -2.09 -20.65
C GLU A 71 -11.10 -3.44 -20.12
N ASP A 72 -11.32 -3.57 -18.83
CA ASP A 72 -11.94 -4.76 -18.19
C ASP A 72 -12.65 -4.38 -16.89
N PRO A 73 -14.00 -4.30 -16.92
CA PRO A 73 -14.81 -3.92 -15.75
C PRO A 73 -14.62 -4.85 -14.54
N LEU A 74 -14.42 -6.16 -14.78
CA LEU A 74 -14.27 -7.14 -13.71
C LEU A 74 -12.93 -6.96 -13.00
N LEU A 75 -11.84 -6.89 -13.76
CA LEU A 75 -10.50 -6.71 -13.19
C LEU A 75 -10.36 -5.36 -12.49
N ALA A 76 -10.85 -4.27 -13.10
CA ALA A 76 -10.83 -2.95 -12.48
C ALA A 76 -11.63 -2.93 -11.16
N THR A 77 -12.82 -3.57 -11.11
CA THR A 77 -13.60 -3.69 -9.88
C THR A 77 -12.85 -4.50 -8.82
N ARG A 78 -12.22 -5.60 -9.18
CA ARG A 78 -11.35 -6.38 -8.27
C ARG A 78 -10.19 -5.54 -7.73
N MET A 79 -9.55 -4.72 -8.57
CA MET A 79 -8.50 -3.79 -8.15
C MET A 79 -9.00 -2.76 -7.14
N ALA A 80 -10.24 -2.25 -7.29
CA ALA A 80 -10.83 -1.34 -6.30
C ALA A 80 -10.96 -2.01 -4.93
N PHE A 81 -11.44 -3.25 -4.86
CA PHE A 81 -11.54 -4.00 -3.61
C PHE A 81 -10.16 -4.38 -3.06
N TYR A 82 -9.21 -4.79 -3.91
CA TYR A 82 -7.81 -5.00 -3.51
C TYR A 82 -7.19 -3.73 -2.91
N ALA A 83 -7.41 -2.56 -3.55
CA ALA A 83 -6.94 -1.29 -2.98
C ALA A 83 -7.51 -1.04 -1.58
N ARG A 84 -8.74 -1.49 -1.29
CA ARG A 84 -9.40 -1.29 0.01
C ARG A 84 -9.08 -2.36 1.03
N ASP A 85 -8.81 -3.57 0.62
CA ASP A 85 -8.71 -4.72 1.53
C ASP A 85 -7.76 -4.44 2.71
N ILE A 86 -8.31 -4.63 3.93
CA ILE A 86 -7.62 -4.49 5.22
C ILE A 86 -7.52 -5.82 5.95
N ARG A 87 -7.87 -6.92 5.31
CA ARG A 87 -7.95 -8.25 5.92
C ARG A 87 -6.83 -9.16 5.49
N ASP A 88 -6.57 -9.21 4.18
CA ASP A 88 -5.71 -10.24 3.60
C ASP A 88 -4.93 -9.74 2.37
N GLY A 89 -3.88 -8.97 2.62
CA GLY A 89 -2.90 -8.61 1.60
C GLY A 89 -3.26 -7.48 0.64
N GLY A 90 -4.36 -6.75 0.89
CA GLY A 90 -4.68 -5.55 0.12
C GLY A 90 -3.92 -4.31 0.60
N LEU A 91 -4.15 -3.18 -0.07
CA LEU A 91 -3.41 -1.93 0.18
C LEU A 91 -3.95 -1.09 1.34
N GLY A 92 -5.18 -1.34 1.83
CA GLY A 92 -5.81 -0.57 2.90
C GLY A 92 -6.18 0.88 2.52
N GLU A 93 -6.24 1.21 1.24
CA GLU A 93 -6.47 2.56 0.71
C GLU A 93 -7.95 2.98 0.84
N ARG A 94 -8.23 3.71 1.91
CA ARG A 94 -9.61 4.11 2.23
C ARG A 94 -10.16 5.21 1.32
N ARG A 95 -9.37 6.27 1.08
CA ARG A 95 -9.82 7.42 0.30
C ARG A 95 -10.04 7.04 -1.16
N VAL A 96 -9.07 6.38 -1.77
CA VAL A 96 -9.11 5.94 -3.17
C VAL A 96 -10.31 5.03 -3.40
N PHE A 97 -10.50 4.02 -2.55
CA PHE A 97 -11.64 3.11 -2.65
C PHE A 97 -12.99 3.85 -2.57
N ARG A 98 -13.14 4.78 -1.63
CA ARG A 98 -14.41 5.51 -1.45
C ARG A 98 -14.77 6.38 -2.65
N ILE A 99 -13.77 6.99 -3.29
CA ILE A 99 -13.95 7.76 -4.54
C ILE A 99 -14.43 6.82 -5.65
N ILE A 100 -13.71 5.69 -5.85
CA ILE A 100 -14.06 4.69 -6.87
C ILE A 100 -15.44 4.08 -6.59
N LEU A 101 -15.72 3.71 -5.35
CA LEU A 101 -17.03 3.13 -4.96
C LEU A 101 -18.19 4.08 -5.24
N LYS A 102 -18.01 5.38 -4.95
CA LYS A 102 -19.01 6.39 -5.26
C LYS A 102 -19.23 6.53 -6.76
N TRP A 103 -18.16 6.56 -7.54
CA TRP A 103 -18.22 6.59 -8.99
C TRP A 103 -18.93 5.35 -9.57
N LEU A 104 -18.58 4.16 -9.11
CA LEU A 104 -19.26 2.91 -9.50
C LEU A 104 -20.74 2.95 -9.15
N ALA A 105 -21.10 3.41 -7.97
CA ALA A 105 -22.50 3.50 -7.54
C ALA A 105 -23.33 4.48 -8.37
N GLN A 106 -22.72 5.49 -8.96
CA GLN A 106 -23.38 6.46 -9.83
C GLN A 106 -23.50 6.00 -11.27
N ASN A 107 -22.48 5.32 -11.82
CA ASN A 107 -22.38 4.98 -13.23
C ASN A 107 -22.73 3.49 -13.51
N HIS A 108 -22.49 2.60 -12.56
CA HIS A 108 -22.68 1.15 -12.66
C HIS A 108 -23.31 0.57 -11.37
N PRO A 109 -24.50 1.07 -10.97
CA PRO A 109 -25.12 0.71 -9.69
C PRO A 109 -25.37 -0.80 -9.52
N ASP A 110 -25.66 -1.51 -10.60
CA ASP A 110 -25.90 -2.96 -10.60
C ASP A 110 -24.69 -3.77 -10.13
N ILE A 111 -23.47 -3.30 -10.44
CA ILE A 111 -22.23 -3.94 -9.97
C ILE A 111 -22.10 -3.77 -8.46
N VAL A 112 -22.29 -2.54 -7.96
CA VAL A 112 -22.16 -2.27 -6.52
C VAL A 112 -23.28 -2.97 -5.72
N GLU A 113 -24.50 -2.97 -6.22
CA GLU A 113 -25.63 -3.62 -5.55
C GLU A 113 -25.40 -5.11 -5.32
N LYS A 114 -24.90 -5.83 -6.35
CA LYS A 114 -24.52 -7.25 -6.23
C LYS A 114 -23.39 -7.51 -5.24
N ASN A 115 -22.55 -6.50 -4.97
CA ASN A 115 -21.34 -6.59 -4.15
C ASN A 115 -21.44 -5.77 -2.84
N LEU A 116 -22.64 -5.36 -2.38
CA LEU A 116 -22.80 -4.63 -1.13
C LEU A 116 -22.18 -5.35 0.07
N TRP A 117 -22.28 -6.67 0.11
CA TRP A 117 -21.72 -7.52 1.15
C TRP A 117 -20.18 -7.44 1.22
N ALA A 118 -19.53 -7.22 0.09
CA ALA A 118 -18.06 -7.18 -0.02
C ALA A 118 -17.48 -5.89 0.60
N ILE A 119 -18.26 -4.80 0.66
CA ILE A 119 -17.79 -3.52 1.20
C ILE A 119 -17.33 -3.64 2.66
N PRO A 120 -18.13 -4.14 3.62
CA PRO A 120 -17.68 -4.35 4.99
C PRO A 120 -16.73 -5.56 5.14
N GLU A 121 -16.74 -6.51 4.21
CA GLU A 121 -15.87 -7.68 4.23
C GLU A 121 -14.42 -7.31 3.95
N PHE A 122 -14.14 -6.65 2.84
CA PHE A 122 -12.80 -6.17 2.49
C PHE A 122 -12.41 -4.87 3.21
N GLY A 123 -13.39 -4.03 3.52
CA GLY A 123 -13.20 -2.74 4.16
C GLY A 123 -13.83 -2.66 5.56
N ARG A 124 -14.63 -1.62 5.73
CA ARG A 124 -15.33 -1.33 6.98
C ARG A 124 -16.77 -0.92 6.70
N TRP A 125 -17.65 -1.11 7.65
CA TRP A 125 -19.05 -0.69 7.56
C TRP A 125 -19.22 0.81 7.26
N ASP A 126 -18.31 1.67 7.72
CA ASP A 126 -18.39 3.11 7.44
C ASP A 126 -18.02 3.47 5.99
N ASP A 127 -17.47 2.55 5.20
CA ASP A 127 -17.25 2.74 3.77
C ASP A 127 -18.57 2.73 2.98
N MET A 128 -19.60 2.06 3.49
CA MET A 128 -20.92 2.04 2.86
C MET A 128 -21.60 3.42 2.82
N PHE A 129 -21.28 4.30 3.77
CA PHE A 129 -21.95 5.61 3.83
C PHE A 129 -21.63 6.55 2.66
N VAL A 130 -20.65 6.23 1.81
CA VAL A 130 -20.41 6.95 0.55
C VAL A 130 -21.54 6.75 -0.46
N LEU A 131 -22.36 5.72 -0.29
CA LEU A 131 -23.53 5.45 -1.13
C LEU A 131 -24.71 6.38 -0.83
N ARG A 132 -24.65 7.19 0.22
CA ARG A 132 -25.62 8.24 0.49
C ARG A 132 -25.67 9.24 -0.67
N GLY A 133 -26.88 9.52 -1.19
CA GLY A 133 -27.08 10.41 -2.33
C GLY A 133 -26.76 9.79 -3.69
N THR A 134 -26.52 8.47 -3.75
CA THR A 134 -26.41 7.71 -4.99
C THR A 134 -27.71 6.92 -5.25
N PRO A 135 -27.89 6.31 -6.45
CA PRO A 135 -29.03 5.43 -6.70
C PRO A 135 -29.17 4.26 -5.70
N LEU A 136 -28.08 3.91 -5.01
CA LEU A 136 -28.01 2.78 -4.07
C LEU A 136 -28.27 3.16 -2.61
N GLU A 137 -28.70 4.39 -2.33
CA GLU A 137 -28.98 4.83 -0.95
C GLU A 137 -29.95 3.89 -0.23
N ASN A 138 -31.04 3.50 -0.88
CA ASN A 138 -32.04 2.61 -0.28
C ASN A 138 -31.51 1.18 -0.09
N SER A 139 -30.83 0.61 -1.10
CA SER A 139 -30.22 -0.73 -0.99
C SER A 139 -29.19 -0.79 0.14
N MET A 140 -28.40 0.28 0.32
CA MET A 140 -27.48 0.41 1.46
C MET A 140 -28.24 0.44 2.80
N LEU A 141 -29.30 1.26 2.91
CA LEU A 141 -30.09 1.37 4.14
C LEU A 141 -30.73 0.03 4.51
N ASP A 142 -31.28 -0.69 3.54
CA ASP A 142 -31.90 -2.02 3.74
C ASP A 142 -30.86 -3.05 4.18
N PHE A 143 -29.66 -3.03 3.57
CA PHE A 143 -28.56 -3.91 3.95
C PHE A 143 -28.10 -3.64 5.39
N ILE A 144 -27.94 -2.38 5.77
CA ILE A 144 -27.58 -1.98 7.15
C ILE A 144 -28.69 -2.36 8.13
N ALA A 145 -29.97 -2.11 7.80
CA ALA A 145 -31.10 -2.42 8.67
C ALA A 145 -31.21 -3.94 8.93
N LYS A 146 -30.99 -4.76 7.89
CA LYS A 146 -30.99 -6.23 8.01
C LYS A 146 -29.89 -6.68 8.96
N GLN A 147 -28.67 -6.17 8.83
CA GLN A 147 -27.56 -6.53 9.71
C GLN A 147 -27.78 -6.05 11.14
N LEU A 148 -28.27 -4.80 11.34
CA LEU A 148 -28.62 -4.29 12.68
C LEU A 148 -29.67 -5.16 13.37
N SER A 149 -30.69 -5.60 12.63
CA SER A 149 -31.73 -6.47 13.17
C SER A 149 -31.14 -7.82 13.60
N GLN A 150 -30.25 -8.40 12.80
CA GLN A 150 -29.56 -9.64 13.15
C GLN A 150 -28.68 -9.47 14.40
N ASP A 151 -27.89 -8.39 14.48
CA ASP A 151 -27.03 -8.08 15.62
C ASP A 151 -27.85 -7.89 16.93
N ILE A 152 -29.01 -7.21 16.85
CA ILE A 152 -29.92 -7.01 17.99
C ILE A 152 -30.50 -8.35 18.46
N ILE A 153 -30.91 -9.22 17.53
CA ILE A 153 -31.42 -10.56 17.85
C ILE A 153 -30.33 -11.40 18.54
N ASN A 154 -29.12 -11.39 18.00
CA ASN A 154 -28.00 -12.14 18.57
C ASN A 154 -27.65 -11.63 19.97
N GLU A 155 -27.60 -10.30 20.14
CA GLU A 155 -27.34 -9.66 21.44
C GLU A 155 -28.41 -10.02 22.47
N SER A 156 -29.69 -9.99 22.08
CA SER A 156 -30.81 -10.31 22.97
C SER A 156 -30.82 -11.76 23.45
N LYS A 157 -30.27 -12.68 22.63
CA LYS A 157 -30.10 -14.11 22.99
C LYS A 157 -28.81 -14.37 23.80
N GLY A 158 -28.04 -13.34 24.14
CA GLY A 158 -26.75 -13.47 24.84
C GLY A 158 -25.60 -13.96 23.95
N GLY A 159 -25.81 -14.08 22.64
CA GLY A 159 -24.78 -14.54 21.70
C GLY A 159 -23.68 -13.50 21.46
N ASP A 160 -22.49 -13.99 21.09
CA ASP A 160 -21.31 -13.19 20.83
C ASP A 160 -21.10 -12.93 19.32
N ASN A 161 -21.92 -13.54 18.46
CA ASN A 161 -21.83 -13.35 17.00
C ASN A 161 -22.52 -12.04 16.59
N ILE A 162 -21.84 -10.91 16.86
CA ILE A 162 -22.29 -9.55 16.56
C ILE A 162 -21.27 -8.94 15.60
N SER A 163 -21.79 -8.35 14.51
CA SER A 163 -20.95 -7.71 13.51
C SER A 163 -20.27 -6.42 14.05
N LEU A 164 -19.25 -5.96 13.35
CA LEU A 164 -18.62 -4.68 13.67
C LEU A 164 -19.46 -3.45 13.24
N LEU A 165 -20.67 -3.65 12.73
CA LEU A 165 -21.54 -2.55 12.30
C LEU A 165 -21.78 -1.55 13.44
N GLY A 166 -22.12 -2.03 14.64
CA GLY A 166 -22.33 -1.19 15.82
C GLY A 166 -21.12 -0.30 16.17
N LYS A 167 -19.89 -0.78 15.95
CA LYS A 167 -18.64 0.00 16.10
C LYS A 167 -18.59 1.17 15.13
N TRP A 168 -18.94 0.93 13.85
CA TRP A 168 -18.77 1.88 12.76
C TRP A 168 -19.98 2.77 12.49
N MET A 169 -21.13 2.48 13.08
CA MET A 169 -22.28 3.38 13.02
C MET A 169 -21.95 4.74 13.66
N PRO A 170 -22.35 5.87 13.01
CA PRO A 170 -22.01 7.19 13.49
C PRO A 170 -22.73 7.52 14.82
N SER A 171 -22.03 8.23 15.70
CA SER A 171 -22.57 8.68 17.00
C SER A 171 -23.07 10.11 16.94
N VAL A 172 -24.14 10.41 17.67
CA VAL A 172 -24.64 11.79 17.85
C VAL A 172 -23.81 12.57 18.89
N ASN A 173 -23.08 11.86 19.76
CA ASN A 173 -22.25 12.45 20.82
C ASN A 173 -20.77 12.42 20.40
N THR A 174 -20.40 13.22 19.41
CA THR A 174 -19.01 13.36 18.94
C THR A 174 -18.76 14.81 18.55
N SER A 175 -17.49 15.22 18.51
CA SER A 175 -17.07 16.56 18.09
C SER A 175 -17.18 16.78 16.58
N SER A 176 -17.20 15.71 15.77
CA SER A 176 -17.32 15.79 14.32
C SER A 176 -18.76 16.15 13.90
N LYS A 177 -18.96 17.33 13.34
CA LYS A 177 -20.25 17.78 12.81
C LYS A 177 -20.79 16.85 11.73
N GLU A 178 -19.94 16.41 10.80
CA GLU A 178 -20.31 15.48 9.73
C GLU A 178 -20.83 14.16 10.28
N THR A 179 -20.14 13.61 11.31
CA THR A 179 -20.57 12.36 11.97
C THR A 179 -21.93 12.53 12.65
N VAL A 180 -22.16 13.67 13.30
CA VAL A 180 -23.46 13.98 13.95
C VAL A 180 -24.57 14.12 12.90
N GLU A 181 -24.32 14.81 11.79
CA GLU A 181 -25.27 14.96 10.69
C GLU A 181 -25.63 13.61 10.06
N LEU A 182 -24.62 12.77 9.82
CA LEU A 182 -24.82 11.40 9.30
C LEU A 182 -25.65 10.56 10.29
N ALA A 183 -25.36 10.64 11.59
CA ALA A 183 -26.13 9.93 12.62
C ALA A 183 -27.60 10.38 12.64
N LYS A 184 -27.86 11.69 12.63
CA LYS A 184 -29.22 12.25 12.59
C LYS A 184 -29.97 11.85 11.33
N TRP A 185 -29.29 11.83 10.20
CA TRP A 185 -29.85 11.36 8.93
C TRP A 185 -30.27 9.88 9.00
N LEU A 186 -29.41 8.98 9.52
CA LEU A 186 -29.75 7.57 9.72
C LEU A 186 -30.89 7.38 10.71
N ILE A 187 -30.91 8.11 11.82
CA ILE A 187 -32.00 8.07 12.81
C ILE A 187 -33.35 8.40 12.12
N LYS A 188 -33.36 9.43 11.27
CA LYS A 188 -34.55 9.79 10.49
C LYS A 188 -34.94 8.71 9.49
N LYS A 189 -33.99 8.15 8.75
CA LYS A 189 -34.22 7.08 7.75
C LYS A 189 -34.73 5.78 8.37
N PHE A 190 -34.23 5.41 9.54
CA PHE A 190 -34.69 4.23 10.29
C PHE A 190 -35.92 4.50 11.17
N HIS A 191 -36.51 5.69 11.10
CA HIS A 191 -37.67 6.09 11.92
C HIS A 191 -37.48 5.86 13.42
N MET A 192 -36.25 6.03 13.90
CA MET A 192 -35.89 5.81 15.30
C MET A 192 -35.94 7.11 16.12
N LYS A 193 -36.20 7.00 17.43
CA LYS A 193 -35.93 8.07 18.38
C LYS A 193 -34.42 8.09 18.71
N GLU A 194 -33.81 9.25 18.78
CA GLU A 194 -32.38 9.39 19.10
C GLU A 194 -31.97 8.62 20.37
N LYS A 195 -32.78 8.69 21.42
CA LYS A 195 -32.58 7.91 22.66
C LYS A 195 -32.47 6.40 22.40
N ASN A 196 -33.29 5.86 21.53
CA ASN A 196 -33.31 4.42 21.20
C ASN A 196 -32.09 4.04 20.36
N TYR A 197 -31.72 4.86 19.38
CA TYR A 197 -30.51 4.69 18.57
C TYR A 197 -29.26 4.66 19.45
N ARG A 198 -29.12 5.62 20.37
CA ARG A 198 -28.00 5.67 21.32
C ARG A 198 -27.91 4.44 22.22
N LYS A 199 -29.08 3.99 22.79
CA LYS A 199 -29.16 2.79 23.63
C LYS A 199 -28.77 1.54 22.84
N MET A 200 -29.26 1.39 21.61
CA MET A 200 -28.93 0.29 20.73
C MET A 200 -27.42 0.22 20.47
N LEU A 201 -26.81 1.32 20.04
CA LEU A 201 -25.38 1.37 19.79
C LEU A 201 -24.56 1.08 21.06
N ALA A 202 -24.96 1.58 22.21
CA ALA A 202 -24.27 1.33 23.48
C ALA A 202 -24.27 -0.17 23.83
N ARG A 203 -25.40 -0.86 23.64
CA ARG A 203 -25.52 -2.30 23.88
C ARG A 203 -24.66 -3.12 22.92
N LEU A 204 -24.75 -2.84 21.60
CA LEU A 204 -23.94 -3.53 20.59
C LEU A 204 -22.43 -3.31 20.82
N ARG A 205 -22.03 -2.07 21.11
CA ARG A 205 -20.63 -1.74 21.37
C ARG A 205 -20.08 -2.39 22.65
N ALA A 206 -20.90 -2.56 23.66
CA ALA A 206 -20.50 -3.27 24.88
C ALA A 206 -20.18 -4.76 24.62
N LYS A 207 -20.86 -5.36 23.64
CA LYS A 207 -20.63 -6.75 23.23
C LYS A 207 -19.43 -6.93 22.29
N ILE A 208 -19.08 -5.91 21.50
CA ILE A 208 -17.99 -5.98 20.51
C ILE A 208 -16.60 -5.95 21.17
N ASP A 209 -16.50 -5.65 22.48
CA ASP A 209 -15.26 -5.57 23.23
C ASP A 209 -14.21 -4.60 22.62
N ILE A 210 -14.61 -3.34 22.45
CA ILE A 210 -13.80 -2.32 21.81
C ILE A 210 -12.63 -1.90 22.70
N LEU A 211 -11.39 -2.09 22.24
CA LEU A 211 -10.15 -1.73 22.93
C LEU A 211 -10.16 -0.27 23.40
N GLU A 212 -10.50 0.66 22.50
CA GLU A 212 -10.49 2.10 22.80
C GLU A 212 -11.51 2.49 23.89
N ALA A 213 -12.61 1.73 24.03
CA ALA A 213 -13.57 1.92 25.09
C ALA A 213 -12.98 1.52 26.47
N LYS A 214 -12.28 0.37 26.54
CA LYS A 214 -11.55 -0.05 27.74
C LYS A 214 -10.47 0.95 28.14
N MET A 215 -9.67 1.40 27.16
CA MET A 215 -8.61 2.40 27.38
C MET A 215 -9.19 3.72 27.92
N SER A 216 -10.28 4.22 27.34
CA SER A 216 -10.96 5.46 27.77
C SER A 216 -11.57 5.33 29.16
N ALA A 217 -12.09 4.16 29.51
CA ALA A 217 -12.61 3.84 30.83
C ALA A 217 -11.51 3.52 31.86
N LYS A 218 -10.23 3.55 31.48
CA LYS A 218 -9.06 3.16 32.30
C LYS A 218 -9.12 1.70 32.78
N LYS A 219 -9.81 0.83 32.08
CA LYS A 219 -9.98 -0.58 32.40
C LYS A 219 -8.86 -1.42 31.77
N TRP A 220 -7.61 -1.07 32.04
CA TRP A 220 -6.42 -1.70 31.46
C TRP A 220 -6.34 -3.20 31.79
N GLN A 221 -6.75 -3.59 33.01
CA GLN A 221 -6.77 -4.97 33.48
C GLN A 221 -7.71 -5.89 32.66
N GLU A 222 -8.71 -5.32 31.97
CA GLU A 222 -9.66 -6.08 31.15
C GLU A 222 -9.16 -6.29 29.71
N ILE A 223 -7.97 -5.75 29.35
CA ILE A 223 -7.40 -5.89 28.01
C ILE A 223 -6.70 -7.26 27.90
N SER A 224 -7.14 -8.08 26.91
CA SER A 224 -6.42 -9.27 26.47
C SER A 224 -5.47 -8.89 25.36
N TYR A 225 -4.17 -8.78 25.63
CA TYR A 225 -3.17 -8.31 24.67
C TYR A 225 -3.05 -9.19 23.42
N GLU A 226 -3.18 -10.51 23.57
CA GLU A 226 -3.19 -11.45 22.43
C GLU A 226 -4.30 -11.18 21.41
N ASN A 227 -5.45 -10.67 21.90
CA ASN A 227 -6.60 -10.37 21.06
C ASN A 227 -6.54 -9.00 20.39
N VAL A 228 -5.61 -8.14 20.82
CA VAL A 228 -5.47 -6.79 20.23
C VAL A 228 -5.06 -6.90 18.76
N PRO A 229 -5.81 -6.25 17.82
CA PRO A 229 -5.43 -6.25 16.41
C PRO A 229 -4.05 -5.64 16.18
N ALA A 230 -3.31 -6.16 15.19
CA ALA A 230 -1.92 -5.81 14.90
C ALA A 230 -1.65 -4.29 14.86
N LEU A 231 -2.43 -3.55 14.08
CA LEU A 231 -2.27 -2.10 13.94
C LEU A 231 -2.68 -1.34 15.22
N ALA A 232 -3.66 -1.83 15.97
CA ALA A 232 -4.03 -1.24 17.26
C ALA A 232 -2.93 -1.49 18.31
N MET A 233 -2.36 -2.70 18.37
CA MET A 233 -1.20 -3.01 19.18
C MET A 233 -0.05 -2.04 18.85
N ASN A 234 0.35 -1.95 17.59
CA ASN A 234 1.42 -1.06 17.14
C ASN A 234 1.20 0.40 17.59
N ARG A 235 0.01 0.95 17.37
CA ARG A 235 -0.33 2.35 17.72
C ARG A 235 -0.35 2.63 19.22
N HIS A 236 -0.72 1.66 20.02
CA HIS A 236 -0.98 1.85 21.48
C HIS A 236 0.12 1.32 22.38
N ILE A 237 1.22 0.76 21.85
CA ILE A 237 2.37 0.27 22.65
C ILE A 237 2.77 1.26 23.75
N LYS A 238 2.95 2.55 23.41
CA LYS A 238 3.34 3.59 24.39
C LYS A 238 2.29 3.79 25.48
N ALA A 239 1.02 3.61 25.16
CA ALA A 239 -0.07 3.72 26.14
C ALA A 239 -0.10 2.49 27.06
N PHE A 240 0.13 1.29 26.53
CA PHE A 240 0.24 0.06 27.32
C PHE A 240 1.43 0.11 28.29
N ILE A 241 2.61 0.46 27.79
CA ILE A 241 3.81 0.63 28.64
C ILE A 241 3.57 1.64 29.75
N ARG A 242 2.86 2.75 29.48
CA ARG A 242 2.63 3.81 30.50
C ARG A 242 1.59 3.45 31.53
N ASN A 243 0.53 2.71 31.17
CA ASN A 243 -0.64 2.54 32.02
C ASN A 243 -0.81 1.11 32.56
N ASP A 244 -0.12 0.11 32.01
CA ASP A 244 -0.20 -1.30 32.40
C ASP A 244 1.15 -2.01 32.18
N SER A 245 2.23 -1.38 32.62
CA SER A 245 3.61 -1.75 32.28
C SER A 245 3.95 -3.20 32.64
N GLU A 246 3.58 -3.65 33.83
CA GLU A 246 3.92 -4.99 34.36
C GLU A 246 3.27 -6.10 33.52
N ARG A 247 1.94 -6.06 33.32
CA ARG A 247 1.22 -7.03 32.54
C ARG A 247 1.60 -6.99 31.05
N PHE A 248 1.85 -5.77 30.52
CA PHE A 248 2.28 -5.64 29.14
C PHE A 248 3.69 -6.21 28.93
N GLN A 249 4.62 -5.97 29.87
CA GLN A 249 5.96 -6.54 29.83
C GLN A 249 5.92 -8.07 29.92
N GLU A 250 5.15 -8.61 30.89
CA GLU A 250 4.95 -10.06 31.01
C GLU A 250 4.40 -10.69 29.70
N TYR A 251 3.42 -10.02 29.07
CA TYR A 251 2.91 -10.47 27.77
C TYR A 251 4.01 -10.49 26.71
N ILE A 252 4.83 -9.43 26.60
CA ILE A 252 5.92 -9.36 25.60
C ILE A 252 7.00 -10.41 25.89
N ASP A 253 7.32 -10.67 27.15
CA ASP A 253 8.26 -11.73 27.53
C ASP A 253 7.70 -13.13 27.16
N ASN A 254 6.40 -13.35 27.32
CA ASN A 254 5.72 -14.55 26.90
C ASN A 254 5.70 -14.69 25.36
N VAL A 255 5.56 -13.61 24.59
CA VAL A 255 5.70 -13.63 23.13
C VAL A 255 7.13 -14.00 22.76
N LYS A 256 8.12 -13.40 23.37
CA LYS A 256 9.54 -13.64 23.09
C LYS A 256 9.96 -15.09 23.36
N ASN A 257 9.42 -15.72 24.37
CA ASN A 257 9.72 -17.12 24.71
C ASN A 257 8.79 -18.13 24.01
N GLY A 258 7.86 -17.68 23.17
CA GLY A 258 6.93 -18.51 22.41
C GLY A 258 5.71 -19.02 23.17
N SER A 259 5.48 -18.56 24.41
CA SER A 259 4.30 -18.94 25.23
C SER A 259 3.04 -18.14 24.89
N ALA A 260 3.17 -17.03 24.17
CA ALA A 260 2.09 -16.21 23.66
C ALA A 260 2.38 -15.79 22.21
N SER A 261 1.38 -15.23 21.53
CA SER A 261 1.51 -14.72 20.16
C SER A 261 1.19 -13.24 20.07
N ILE A 262 1.82 -12.53 19.11
CA ILE A 262 1.51 -11.14 18.78
C ILE A 262 1.04 -11.04 17.33
N LYS A 263 -0.06 -10.32 17.12
CA LYS A 263 -0.61 -10.15 15.78
C LYS A 263 0.20 -9.13 14.97
N ALA A 264 0.63 -9.52 13.77
CA ALA A 264 1.38 -8.67 12.84
C ALA A 264 0.94 -8.81 11.37
N SER A 265 0.05 -9.74 11.05
CA SER A 265 -0.32 -10.08 9.65
C SER A 265 -0.85 -8.92 8.81
N THR A 266 -1.39 -7.87 9.44
CA THR A 266 -1.90 -6.68 8.77
C THR A 266 -0.98 -5.46 8.89
N LEU A 267 0.25 -5.64 9.38
CA LEU A 267 1.26 -4.60 9.43
C LEU A 267 2.15 -4.66 8.19
N TYR A 268 2.54 -3.49 7.73
CA TYR A 268 3.64 -3.34 6.79
C TYR A 268 4.95 -3.07 7.53
N PRO A 269 6.11 -3.43 6.96
CA PRO A 269 7.42 -3.11 7.53
C PRO A 269 7.56 -1.65 7.97
N TYR A 270 7.09 -0.71 7.17
CA TYR A 270 7.17 0.72 7.47
C TYR A 270 6.31 1.16 8.67
N ASP A 271 5.22 0.45 9.01
CA ASP A 271 4.42 0.78 10.20
C ASP A 271 5.25 0.63 11.47
N ILE A 272 6.12 -0.39 11.50
CA ILE A 272 7.01 -0.65 12.63
C ILE A 272 8.13 0.40 12.68
N LEU A 273 8.74 0.72 11.53
CA LEU A 273 9.76 1.77 11.44
C LEU A 273 9.21 3.13 11.87
N ARG A 274 8.00 3.47 11.41
CA ARG A 274 7.31 4.72 11.79
C ARG A 274 7.01 4.80 13.27
N GLN A 275 6.47 3.73 13.86
CA GLN A 275 6.18 3.68 15.29
C GLN A 275 7.44 3.75 16.13
N GLY A 276 8.53 3.15 15.67
CA GLY A 276 9.86 3.24 16.28
C GLY A 276 10.60 4.55 16.00
N ASN A 277 9.98 5.52 15.34
CA ASN A 277 10.59 6.80 14.96
C ASN A 277 11.94 6.62 14.23
N TRP A 278 11.99 5.68 13.30
CA TRP A 278 13.20 5.50 12.50
C TRP A 278 13.38 6.64 11.50
N VAL A 279 14.60 7.16 11.44
CA VAL A 279 15.04 8.17 10.46
C VAL A 279 16.45 7.81 10.00
N ILE A 280 16.69 7.91 8.68
CA ILE A 280 18.01 7.67 8.10
C ILE A 280 19.06 8.57 8.78
N GLY A 281 20.21 8.02 9.12
CA GLY A 281 21.30 8.70 9.83
C GLY A 281 21.07 8.92 11.34
N ARG A 282 19.85 8.67 11.87
CA ARG A 282 19.53 8.76 13.31
C ARG A 282 19.16 7.43 13.93
N GLY A 283 18.88 6.42 13.09
CA GLY A 283 18.42 5.10 13.55
C GLY A 283 17.00 5.11 14.14
N MET A 284 16.69 4.11 14.95
CA MET A 284 15.36 3.85 15.52
C MET A 284 15.33 4.30 17.00
N THR A 285 14.95 5.56 17.24
CA THR A 285 14.98 6.18 18.58
C THR A 285 13.87 5.71 19.50
N GLY A 286 12.77 5.22 18.97
CA GLY A 286 11.61 4.72 19.72
C GLY A 286 11.51 3.18 19.73
N TRP A 287 12.62 2.48 19.51
CA TRP A 287 12.64 1.01 19.56
C TRP A 287 12.23 0.48 20.95
N ASN A 288 11.50 -0.61 20.95
CA ASN A 288 11.15 -1.40 22.13
C ASN A 288 10.90 -2.86 21.72
N GLN A 289 10.90 -3.77 22.71
CA GLN A 289 10.76 -5.21 22.45
C GLN A 289 9.45 -5.58 21.76
N ALA A 290 8.35 -4.87 22.00
CA ALA A 290 7.08 -5.16 21.34
C ALA A 290 7.14 -4.89 19.82
N LEU A 291 7.86 -3.85 19.38
CA LEU A 291 8.11 -3.60 17.95
C LEU A 291 9.01 -4.68 17.33
N GLU A 292 9.99 -5.15 18.07
CA GLU A 292 10.84 -6.26 17.67
C GLU A 292 10.03 -7.54 17.44
N GLU A 293 9.16 -7.88 18.39
CA GLU A 293 8.33 -9.07 18.26
C GLU A 293 7.28 -8.93 17.15
N GLN A 294 6.72 -7.74 16.92
CA GLN A 294 5.87 -7.49 15.76
C GLN A 294 6.63 -7.65 14.44
N TRP A 295 7.88 -7.19 14.35
CA TRP A 295 8.73 -7.37 13.17
C TRP A 295 8.98 -8.84 12.86
N LYS A 296 9.34 -9.62 13.88
CA LYS A 296 9.55 -11.07 13.74
C LYS A 296 8.29 -11.82 13.33
N ALA A 297 7.14 -11.36 13.82
CA ALA A 297 5.83 -11.95 13.54
C ALA A 297 5.21 -11.50 12.20
N LEU A 298 5.88 -10.62 11.42
CA LEU A 298 5.43 -10.31 10.05
C LEU A 298 5.41 -11.58 9.21
N PRO A 299 4.36 -11.81 8.40
CA PRO A 299 4.31 -12.94 7.47
C PRO A 299 5.54 -12.97 6.57
N ASN A 300 5.99 -14.16 6.20
CA ASN A 300 7.07 -14.32 5.23
C ASN A 300 6.46 -14.42 3.82
N TYR A 301 6.73 -13.44 2.97
CA TYR A 301 6.34 -13.40 1.56
C TYR A 301 7.54 -13.62 0.62
N VAL A 302 8.73 -13.90 1.17
CA VAL A 302 9.94 -14.17 0.38
C VAL A 302 10.11 -15.68 0.28
N GLU A 303 9.40 -16.27 -0.67
CA GLU A 303 9.40 -17.71 -0.92
C GLU A 303 10.13 -18.04 -2.24
N GLY A 304 10.67 -19.25 -2.34
CA GLY A 304 11.33 -19.75 -3.55
C GLY A 304 12.86 -19.65 -3.53
N GLU A 305 13.50 -20.20 -4.57
CA GLU A 305 14.96 -20.28 -4.71
C GLU A 305 15.57 -19.13 -5.54
N ASN A 306 14.83 -18.04 -5.71
CA ASN A 306 15.27 -16.93 -6.54
C ASN A 306 16.32 -16.07 -5.82
N ASN A 307 17.41 -15.75 -6.52
CA ASN A 307 18.42 -14.79 -6.07
C ASN A 307 17.88 -13.36 -6.23
N ILE A 308 17.19 -12.86 -5.20
CA ILE A 308 16.58 -11.52 -5.21
C ILE A 308 17.56 -10.51 -4.62
N LEU A 309 17.90 -9.46 -5.35
CA LEU A 309 18.57 -8.28 -4.81
C LEU A 309 17.57 -7.12 -4.76
N VAL A 310 17.35 -6.59 -3.56
CA VAL A 310 16.50 -5.40 -3.38
C VAL A 310 17.36 -4.15 -3.46
N MET A 311 16.87 -3.17 -4.20
CA MET A 311 17.49 -1.86 -4.37
C MET A 311 16.58 -0.80 -3.74
N ALA A 312 17.01 -0.27 -2.60
CA ALA A 312 16.28 0.76 -1.87
C ALA A 312 16.68 2.15 -2.35
N ASP A 313 15.74 2.90 -2.87
CA ASP A 313 15.93 4.32 -3.16
C ASP A 313 16.06 5.11 -1.86
N THR A 314 17.20 5.82 -1.72
CA THR A 314 17.49 6.69 -0.59
C THR A 314 17.75 8.14 -1.04
N SER A 315 17.22 8.52 -2.21
CA SER A 315 17.30 9.88 -2.75
C SER A 315 16.55 10.92 -1.92
N GLY A 316 16.77 12.18 -2.19
CA GLY A 316 16.16 13.29 -1.44
C GLY A 316 14.64 13.34 -1.53
N SER A 317 14.06 12.98 -2.66
CA SER A 317 12.60 12.89 -2.89
C SER A 317 11.91 11.87 -2.00
N MET A 318 12.63 10.82 -1.57
CA MET A 318 12.14 9.77 -0.70
C MET A 318 11.99 10.15 0.78
N VAL A 319 12.45 11.33 1.20
CA VAL A 319 12.43 11.75 2.61
C VAL A 319 11.01 11.63 3.22
N GLY A 320 10.94 11.00 4.39
CA GLY A 320 9.68 10.74 5.10
C GLY A 320 9.16 9.32 4.94
N LEU A 321 7.89 9.18 4.65
CA LEU A 321 7.22 7.87 4.53
C LEU A 321 7.80 7.01 3.38
N PRO A 322 8.07 7.54 2.18
CA PRO A 322 8.67 6.74 1.10
C PRO A 322 9.99 6.09 1.52
N MET A 323 10.86 6.82 2.22
CA MET A 323 12.12 6.31 2.75
C MET A 323 11.92 5.16 3.75
N GLN A 324 10.92 5.29 4.63
CA GLN A 324 10.58 4.23 5.60
C GLN A 324 10.06 2.98 4.89
N ILE A 325 9.29 3.14 3.81
CA ILE A 325 8.82 2.03 2.99
C ILE A 325 9.99 1.35 2.28
N SER A 326 10.81 2.12 1.58
CA SER A 326 11.94 1.61 0.78
C SER A 326 12.92 0.82 1.64
N VAL A 327 13.44 1.44 2.71
CA VAL A 327 14.39 0.79 3.61
C VAL A 327 13.76 -0.33 4.41
N GLY A 328 12.52 -0.16 4.90
CA GLY A 328 11.80 -1.19 5.62
C GLY A 328 11.60 -2.46 4.81
N LEU A 329 11.21 -2.33 3.54
CA LEU A 329 11.08 -3.46 2.63
C LEU A 329 12.46 -4.07 2.30
N ALA A 330 13.50 -3.26 2.07
CA ALA A 330 14.82 -3.77 1.78
C ALA A 330 15.37 -4.65 2.92
N VAL A 331 15.26 -4.20 4.17
CA VAL A 331 15.66 -4.99 5.34
C VAL A 331 14.77 -6.22 5.49
N TYR A 332 13.45 -6.08 5.29
CA TYR A 332 12.51 -7.20 5.33
C TYR A 332 12.86 -8.31 4.33
N PHE A 333 13.15 -7.95 3.07
CA PHE A 333 13.54 -8.90 2.05
C PHE A 333 14.91 -9.51 2.36
N ALA A 334 15.90 -8.70 2.74
CA ALA A 334 17.25 -9.17 3.04
C ALA A 334 17.25 -10.23 4.16
N GLU A 335 16.54 -9.98 5.27
CA GLU A 335 16.42 -10.94 6.38
C GLU A 335 15.76 -12.27 5.98
N ARG A 336 14.77 -12.22 5.08
CA ARG A 336 13.95 -13.37 4.67
C ARG A 336 14.44 -14.04 3.41
N ASN A 337 15.40 -13.44 2.73
CA ASN A 337 16.05 -14.01 1.55
C ASN A 337 16.85 -15.26 1.91
N HIS A 338 17.18 -16.07 0.90
CA HIS A 338 17.85 -17.34 1.05
C HIS A 338 19.18 -17.35 0.29
N GLY A 339 20.02 -18.37 0.58
CA GLY A 339 21.27 -18.60 -0.13
C GLY A 339 22.27 -17.45 -0.01
N ALA A 340 22.98 -17.16 -1.09
CA ALA A 340 24.06 -16.17 -1.13
C ALA A 340 23.60 -14.71 -0.96
N PHE A 341 22.32 -14.44 -1.26
CA PHE A 341 21.72 -13.10 -1.17
C PHE A 341 21.06 -12.82 0.19
N LYS A 342 21.10 -13.76 1.12
CA LYS A 342 20.63 -13.53 2.48
C LYS A 342 21.41 -12.41 3.14
N ASP A 343 20.69 -11.55 3.86
CA ASP A 343 21.21 -10.40 4.60
C ASP A 343 21.82 -9.31 3.69
N LEU A 344 21.61 -9.37 2.37
CA LEU A 344 22.16 -8.45 1.40
C LEU A 344 21.06 -7.63 0.73
N TYR A 345 21.25 -6.32 0.69
CA TYR A 345 20.48 -5.38 -0.15
C TYR A 345 21.39 -4.27 -0.68
N MET A 346 20.88 -3.41 -1.52
CA MET A 346 21.58 -2.27 -2.06
C MET A 346 20.79 -0.99 -1.80
N THR A 347 21.45 0.08 -1.39
CA THR A 347 20.88 1.43 -1.47
C THR A 347 21.34 2.10 -2.74
N PHE A 348 20.49 2.90 -3.34
CA PHE A 348 20.92 3.76 -4.44
C PHE A 348 20.47 5.19 -4.23
N SER A 349 21.37 6.08 -4.56
CA SER A 349 21.28 7.52 -4.70
C SER A 349 22.43 7.92 -5.62
N GLU A 350 23.07 9.04 -5.43
CA GLU A 350 24.30 9.39 -6.17
C GLU A 350 25.46 8.39 -5.98
N ARG A 351 25.49 7.68 -4.84
CA ARG A 351 26.53 6.69 -4.47
C ARG A 351 25.92 5.35 -4.07
N PRO A 352 25.65 4.48 -5.04
CA PRO A 352 25.10 3.17 -4.78
C PRO A 352 26.00 2.32 -3.87
N THR A 353 25.42 1.69 -2.84
CA THR A 353 26.15 0.96 -1.81
C THR A 353 25.50 -0.38 -1.52
N PHE A 354 26.27 -1.48 -1.61
CA PHE A 354 25.84 -2.77 -1.08
C PHE A 354 25.87 -2.74 0.45
N VAL A 355 24.82 -3.24 1.05
CA VAL A 355 24.65 -3.27 2.50
C VAL A 355 24.40 -4.69 2.94
N LYS A 356 25.23 -5.19 3.85
CA LYS A 356 24.98 -6.44 4.56
C LYS A 356 24.46 -6.10 5.95
N ILE A 357 23.26 -6.59 6.29
CA ILE A 357 22.69 -6.36 7.62
C ILE A 357 23.54 -7.09 8.67
N LYS A 358 23.62 -6.52 9.87
CA LYS A 358 24.44 -7.01 10.98
C LYS A 358 23.68 -6.90 12.29
N GLY A 359 23.90 -7.82 13.20
CA GLY A 359 23.23 -7.88 14.50
C GLY A 359 22.03 -8.81 14.48
N ASP A 360 21.30 -8.85 15.58
CA ASP A 360 20.20 -9.80 15.83
C ASP A 360 18.84 -9.08 15.98
N THR A 361 18.84 -7.76 15.97
CA THR A 361 17.65 -6.94 16.17
C THR A 361 17.37 -5.99 15.01
N LEU A 362 16.11 -5.69 14.77
CA LEU A 362 15.71 -4.69 13.77
C LEU A 362 16.42 -3.35 13.98
N LYS A 363 16.62 -2.94 15.23
CA LYS A 363 17.34 -1.70 15.55
C LYS A 363 18.78 -1.73 15.02
N GLU A 364 19.48 -2.85 15.19
CA GLU A 364 20.85 -3.03 14.70
C GLU A 364 20.88 -3.10 13.18
N HIS A 365 19.95 -3.82 12.54
CA HIS A 365 19.84 -3.88 11.09
C HIS A 365 19.66 -2.49 10.48
N LEU A 366 18.81 -1.67 11.08
CA LEU A 366 18.52 -0.32 10.61
C LEU A 366 19.62 0.71 10.95
N SER A 367 20.52 0.41 11.90
CA SER A 367 21.64 1.30 12.24
C SER A 367 22.73 1.31 11.18
N ASN A 368 22.82 0.28 10.34
CA ASN A 368 23.83 0.13 9.29
C ASN A 368 23.38 0.70 7.94
N VAL A 369 22.19 1.30 7.84
CA VAL A 369 21.73 1.97 6.60
C VAL A 369 22.59 3.18 6.30
N PRO A 370 23.25 3.24 5.13
CA PRO A 370 24.09 4.38 4.77
C PRO A 370 23.30 5.69 4.76
N ASN A 371 23.82 6.70 5.45
CA ASN A 371 23.23 8.04 5.46
C ASN A 371 23.69 8.85 4.25
N ILE A 372 23.32 8.43 3.05
CA ILE A 372 23.61 9.11 1.80
C ILE A 372 22.26 9.45 1.16
N VAL A 373 21.87 10.71 1.28
CA VAL A 373 20.66 11.26 0.68
C VAL A 373 21.11 12.25 -0.39
N ALA A 374 20.92 11.90 -1.67
CA ALA A 374 21.38 12.69 -2.82
C ALA A 374 20.44 12.44 -4.02
N ASN A 375 20.89 12.69 -5.24
CA ASN A 375 20.12 12.52 -6.48
C ASN A 375 19.79 11.06 -6.80
N THR A 376 18.80 10.83 -7.67
CA THR A 376 18.26 9.52 -8.02
C THR A 376 18.95 8.94 -9.26
N ASP A 377 20.24 8.58 -9.14
CA ASP A 377 21.01 8.00 -10.24
C ASP A 377 20.93 6.47 -10.22
N ILE A 378 19.84 5.93 -10.76
CA ILE A 378 19.63 4.49 -10.85
C ILE A 378 20.63 3.82 -11.82
N ALA A 379 21.11 4.55 -12.85
CA ALA A 379 22.08 4.00 -13.80
C ALA A 379 23.37 3.59 -13.12
N LYS A 380 23.87 4.39 -12.18
CA LYS A 380 25.06 4.04 -11.37
C LYS A 380 24.86 2.78 -10.54
N ALA A 381 23.64 2.49 -10.07
CA ALA A 381 23.36 1.28 -9.31
C ALA A 381 23.54 0.02 -10.18
N PHE A 382 23.05 0.06 -11.42
CA PHE A 382 23.26 -1.03 -12.37
C PHE A 382 24.70 -1.13 -12.82
N ASP A 383 25.36 0.02 -13.03
CA ASP A 383 26.79 0.07 -13.35
C ASP A 383 27.62 -0.57 -12.22
N LYS A 384 27.25 -0.35 -10.96
CA LYS A 384 27.93 -0.95 -9.81
C LYS A 384 27.75 -2.48 -9.73
N ILE A 385 26.57 -3.00 -10.05
CA ILE A 385 26.34 -4.45 -10.13
C ILE A 385 27.19 -5.04 -11.24
N LEU A 386 27.20 -4.42 -12.41
CA LEU A 386 27.96 -4.88 -13.57
C LEU A 386 29.47 -4.78 -13.34
N GLU A 387 29.97 -3.71 -12.70
CA GLU A 387 31.37 -3.55 -12.30
C GLU A 387 31.84 -4.73 -11.45
N VAL A 388 31.04 -5.12 -10.43
CA VAL A 388 31.37 -6.26 -9.57
C VAL A 388 31.43 -7.56 -10.38
N ALA A 389 30.48 -7.76 -11.29
CA ALA A 389 30.43 -8.96 -12.12
C ALA A 389 31.65 -9.05 -13.06
N VAL A 390 31.97 -7.99 -13.78
CA VAL A 390 33.08 -7.92 -14.74
C VAL A 390 34.44 -8.02 -14.03
N THR A 391 34.65 -7.22 -12.98
CA THR A 391 35.93 -7.17 -12.25
C THR A 391 36.31 -8.51 -11.64
N ASN A 392 35.33 -9.30 -11.21
CA ASN A 392 35.54 -10.60 -10.58
C ASN A 392 35.34 -11.78 -11.54
N ASN A 393 35.13 -11.55 -12.84
CA ASN A 393 34.86 -12.56 -13.85
C ASN A 393 33.74 -13.54 -13.43
N LEU A 394 32.65 -13.02 -12.87
CA LEU A 394 31.53 -13.82 -12.39
C LEU A 394 30.79 -14.47 -13.55
N LYS A 395 30.17 -15.62 -13.30
CA LYS A 395 29.26 -16.24 -14.25
C LYS A 395 27.87 -15.63 -14.14
N GLN A 396 27.01 -15.84 -15.14
CA GLN A 396 25.62 -15.39 -15.12
C GLN A 396 24.85 -15.92 -13.90
N GLU A 397 25.10 -17.17 -13.51
CA GLU A 397 24.47 -17.84 -12.36
C GLU A 397 24.81 -17.21 -11.00
N ASP A 398 25.91 -16.46 -10.92
CA ASP A 398 26.34 -15.75 -9.71
C ASP A 398 25.62 -14.40 -9.52
N LEU A 399 24.97 -13.88 -10.56
CA LEU A 399 24.26 -12.62 -10.53
C LEU A 399 22.85 -12.81 -9.92
N PRO A 400 22.21 -11.72 -9.42
CA PRO A 400 20.81 -11.79 -9.02
C PRO A 400 19.93 -12.18 -10.22
N THR A 401 18.92 -13.00 -9.97
CA THR A 401 17.89 -13.34 -10.98
C THR A 401 16.84 -12.26 -11.06
N HIS A 402 16.57 -11.58 -9.93
CA HIS A 402 15.57 -10.54 -9.79
C HIS A 402 16.16 -9.31 -9.10
N LEU A 403 15.86 -8.14 -9.64
CA LEU A 403 16.15 -6.83 -9.04
C LEU A 403 14.83 -6.16 -8.67
N VAL A 404 14.56 -6.01 -7.37
CA VAL A 404 13.38 -5.31 -6.87
C VAL A 404 13.77 -3.89 -6.49
N ILE A 405 13.31 -2.93 -7.27
CA ILE A 405 13.64 -1.50 -7.13
C ILE A 405 12.49 -0.78 -6.44
N ILE A 406 12.73 -0.31 -5.22
CA ILE A 406 11.72 0.36 -4.40
C ILE A 406 12.00 1.86 -4.43
N THR A 407 11.15 2.63 -5.12
CA THR A 407 11.42 4.01 -5.51
C THR A 407 10.14 4.83 -5.69
N ASP A 408 10.25 6.16 -5.75
CA ASP A 408 9.17 7.06 -6.18
C ASP A 408 9.12 7.26 -7.71
N MET A 409 9.95 6.53 -8.45
CA MET A 409 10.05 6.54 -9.91
C MET A 409 10.63 7.84 -10.53
N GLU A 410 11.12 8.78 -9.72
CA GLU A 410 11.64 10.06 -10.19
C GLU A 410 13.14 9.98 -10.55
N PHE A 411 13.45 9.11 -11.54
CA PHE A 411 14.83 8.86 -12.00
C PHE A 411 15.43 10.04 -12.74
N ASP A 412 16.76 10.19 -12.59
CA ASP A 412 17.56 11.15 -13.35
C ASP A 412 17.64 10.74 -14.83
N GLN A 413 17.99 11.68 -15.69
CA GLN A 413 18.24 11.42 -17.11
C GLN A 413 19.41 10.43 -17.28
N CYS A 414 19.23 9.41 -18.11
CA CYS A 414 20.24 8.39 -18.38
C CYS A 414 20.78 8.51 -19.83
N GLY A 415 22.12 8.55 -19.97
CA GLY A 415 22.79 8.49 -21.26
C GLY A 415 22.28 9.52 -22.28
N ASP A 416 22.22 9.13 -23.56
CA ASP A 416 21.75 9.97 -24.69
C ASP A 416 20.21 10.10 -24.76
N ASN A 417 19.54 10.55 -23.68
CA ASN A 417 18.08 10.62 -23.58
C ASN A 417 17.36 9.26 -23.69
N ASP A 418 18.06 8.16 -23.48
CA ASP A 418 17.41 6.85 -23.44
C ASP A 418 16.69 6.61 -22.11
N ARG A 419 15.65 5.77 -22.16
CA ARG A 419 15.00 5.27 -20.95
C ARG A 419 15.97 4.39 -20.17
N PHE A 420 15.94 4.51 -18.86
CA PHE A 420 16.81 3.77 -17.94
C PHE A 420 16.88 2.26 -18.27
N TYR A 421 15.74 1.59 -18.46
CA TYR A 421 15.68 0.15 -18.73
C TYR A 421 16.43 -0.23 -20.02
N LYS A 422 16.28 0.56 -21.09
CA LYS A 422 16.99 0.36 -22.34
C LYS A 422 18.50 0.55 -22.19
N TYR A 423 18.90 1.55 -21.40
CA TYR A 423 20.29 1.80 -21.06
C TYR A 423 20.92 0.59 -20.34
N ALA A 424 20.28 0.12 -19.27
CA ALA A 424 20.73 -1.03 -18.48
C ALA A 424 20.82 -2.30 -19.33
N SER A 425 19.78 -2.63 -20.10
CA SER A 425 19.76 -3.80 -20.98
C SER A 425 20.92 -3.80 -21.96
N LYS A 426 21.20 -2.65 -22.61
CA LYS A 426 22.29 -2.51 -23.56
C LYS A 426 23.66 -2.70 -22.90
N LYS A 427 23.86 -2.13 -21.70
CA LYS A 427 25.15 -2.26 -20.96
C LYS A 427 25.43 -3.69 -20.54
N PHE A 428 24.44 -4.39 -19.99
CA PHE A 428 24.59 -5.77 -19.59
C PHE A 428 24.92 -6.66 -20.80
N ALA A 429 24.18 -6.51 -21.90
CA ALA A 429 24.42 -7.27 -23.13
C ALA A 429 25.83 -7.01 -23.69
N ASN A 430 26.32 -5.77 -23.71
CA ASN A 430 27.65 -5.43 -24.18
C ASN A 430 28.75 -6.05 -23.32
N ALA A 431 28.50 -6.31 -22.05
CA ALA A 431 29.42 -6.96 -21.13
C ALA A 431 29.28 -8.49 -21.12
N GLY A 432 28.41 -9.07 -21.95
CA GLY A 432 28.16 -10.50 -22.04
C GLY A 432 27.23 -11.08 -20.98
N TYR A 433 26.49 -10.23 -20.27
CA TYR A 433 25.52 -10.65 -19.26
C TYR A 433 24.08 -10.39 -19.68
N GLN A 434 23.18 -11.21 -19.17
CA GLN A 434 21.73 -10.93 -19.25
C GLN A 434 21.33 -10.01 -18.09
N LEU A 435 20.50 -9.02 -18.38
CA LEU A 435 19.91 -8.18 -17.35
C LEU A 435 18.94 -9.05 -16.50
N PRO A 436 19.05 -9.03 -15.17
CA PRO A 436 18.06 -9.65 -14.29
C PRO A 436 16.64 -9.16 -14.57
N LEU A 437 15.63 -9.96 -14.19
CA LEU A 437 14.24 -9.50 -14.19
C LEU A 437 14.10 -8.28 -13.26
N VAL A 438 13.58 -7.18 -13.77
CA VAL A 438 13.47 -5.93 -13.02
C VAL A 438 12.03 -5.71 -12.58
N VAL A 439 11.82 -5.56 -11.27
CA VAL A 439 10.54 -5.23 -10.68
C VAL A 439 10.60 -3.80 -10.13
N PHE A 440 9.82 -2.90 -10.69
CA PHE A 440 9.67 -1.54 -10.18
C PHE A 440 8.53 -1.49 -9.15
N TRP A 441 8.87 -1.20 -7.90
CA TRP A 441 7.91 -1.03 -6.82
C TRP A 441 7.75 0.46 -6.51
N ASN A 442 6.67 1.03 -7.03
CA ASN A 442 6.35 2.44 -6.85
C ASN A 442 5.76 2.71 -5.45
N VAL A 443 6.40 3.59 -4.68
CA VAL A 443 5.97 3.93 -3.31
C VAL A 443 5.41 5.33 -3.15
N SER A 444 5.68 6.23 -4.11
CA SER A 444 5.18 7.62 -4.08
C SER A 444 5.43 8.29 -5.43
N GLN A 445 4.50 8.16 -6.35
CA GLN A 445 4.67 8.74 -7.68
C GLN A 445 4.16 10.19 -7.73
N ARG A 446 5.02 11.11 -8.14
CA ARG A 446 4.68 12.51 -8.37
C ARG A 446 4.25 12.75 -9.80
N THR A 447 5.00 12.22 -10.74
CA THR A 447 4.67 12.23 -12.17
C THR A 447 4.04 10.89 -12.61
N TRP A 448 3.18 10.94 -13.62
CA TRP A 448 2.61 9.74 -14.22
C TRP A 448 3.56 9.23 -15.31
N GLY A 449 4.19 8.09 -15.07
CA GLY A 449 5.07 7.50 -16.06
C GLY A 449 5.57 6.11 -15.67
N PHE A 450 6.06 5.37 -16.67
CA PHE A 450 6.45 3.98 -16.53
C PHE A 450 7.77 3.72 -17.24
N GLN A 451 8.62 2.90 -16.63
CA GLN A 451 9.91 2.53 -17.22
C GLN A 451 9.78 1.51 -18.35
N THR A 452 8.67 0.80 -18.40
CA THR A 452 8.39 -0.25 -19.39
C THR A 452 6.94 -0.25 -19.84
N ARG A 453 6.63 -1.04 -20.89
CA ARG A 453 5.28 -1.28 -21.39
C ARG A 453 4.81 -2.68 -21.01
N ALA A 454 3.49 -2.91 -21.06
CA ALA A 454 2.88 -4.22 -20.90
C ALA A 454 3.50 -5.23 -21.91
N ASN A 455 3.60 -6.48 -21.49
CA ASN A 455 4.14 -7.59 -22.29
C ASN A 455 5.60 -7.40 -22.77
N LYS A 456 6.40 -6.61 -22.08
CA LYS A 456 7.83 -6.47 -22.35
C LYS A 456 8.59 -7.56 -21.59
N GLU A 457 9.42 -8.34 -22.28
CA GLU A 457 10.28 -9.33 -21.63
C GLU A 457 11.22 -8.66 -20.62
N GLY A 458 11.42 -9.31 -19.46
CA GLY A 458 12.39 -8.93 -18.44
C GLY A 458 11.92 -7.87 -17.45
N VAL A 459 10.62 -7.54 -17.42
CA VAL A 459 10.04 -6.61 -16.44
C VAL A 459 8.69 -7.12 -15.95
#